data_df5d432d2be5de88c0b60dd464da4fca
#
_entry.id   df5d432d2be5de88c0b60dd464da4fca
#
_cell.length_a   1.000
_cell.length_b   1.000
_cell.length_c   1.000
_cell.angle_alpha   90.00
_cell.angle_beta   90.00
_cell.angle_gamma   90.00
#
_symmetry.space_group_name_H-M   'P 1'
#
loop_
_entity.id
_entity.type
_entity.pdbx_description
1 polymer ?
#
loop_
_entity_poly.entity_id
_entity_poly.type
_entity_poly.pdbx_seq_one_letter_code
_entity_poly.pdbx_strand_id
1 'polypeptide(L)' 'MKVSFEYKVLDGRYPVVEQYTDIKMCSYYFAHGRTFLKLYKNNSEFQYDFCIDMSDVKEFLIEN' A
#
# COMPACT_ATOMS: atom_id res chain seq x y z
N MET A 1 -12.06 4.00 2.87
CA MET A 1 -11.35 4.40 1.64
C MET A 1 -10.88 3.19 0.86
N LYS A 2 -10.68 3.34 -0.43
CA LYS A 2 -10.07 2.33 -1.28
C LYS A 2 -8.64 2.78 -1.61
N VAL A 3 -7.68 1.87 -1.47
CA VAL A 3 -6.28 2.14 -1.78
C VAL A 3 -5.85 1.19 -2.89
N SER A 4 -5.33 1.75 -3.98
CA SER A 4 -4.89 0.98 -5.14
C SER A 4 -3.40 1.19 -5.35
N PHE A 5 -2.68 0.11 -5.68
CA PHE A 5 -1.26 0.16 -5.96
C PHE A 5 -1.00 -0.42 -7.34
N GLU A 6 -0.26 0.32 -8.17
CA GLU A 6 0.30 -0.21 -9.41
C GLU A 6 1.78 -0.48 -9.17
N TYR A 7 2.20 -1.71 -9.38
CA TYR A 7 3.57 -2.13 -9.14
C TYR A 7 4.44 -1.91 -10.38
N LYS A 8 5.73 -1.74 -10.17
CA LYS A 8 6.70 -1.62 -11.26
C LYS A 8 6.70 -2.90 -12.09
N VAL A 9 6.77 -2.74 -13.41
CA VAL A 9 6.73 -3.85 -14.35
C VAL A 9 8.13 -4.35 -14.59
N LEU A 10 8.33 -5.67 -14.49
CA LEU A 10 9.53 -6.32 -14.97
C LEU A 10 9.37 -6.60 -16.48
N ASP A 11 10.49 -6.71 -17.19
CA ASP A 11 10.51 -6.86 -18.64
C ASP A 11 9.52 -7.93 -19.14
N GLY A 12 8.68 -7.55 -20.10
CA GLY A 12 7.75 -8.45 -20.77
C GLY A 12 6.53 -8.87 -19.96
N ARG A 13 6.25 -8.24 -18.81
CA ARG A 13 5.10 -8.58 -17.99
C ARG A 13 4.06 -7.47 -18.00
N TYR A 14 2.81 -7.84 -17.72
CA TYR A 14 1.72 -6.88 -17.58
C TYR A 14 1.80 -6.16 -16.24
N PRO A 15 1.34 -4.90 -16.18
CA PRO A 15 1.23 -4.18 -14.90
C PRO A 15 0.35 -4.95 -13.91
N VAL A 16 0.79 -5.01 -12.67
CA VAL A 16 0.00 -5.61 -11.59
C VAL A 16 -0.59 -4.49 -10.76
N VAL A 17 -1.91 -4.55 -10.58
CA VAL A 17 -2.65 -3.60 -9.75
C VAL A 17 -3.31 -4.37 -8.61
N GLU A 18 -3.07 -3.94 -7.38
CA GLU A 18 -3.76 -4.47 -6.21
C GLU A 18 -4.65 -3.40 -5.61
N GLN A 19 -5.83 -3.79 -5.16
CA GLN A 19 -6.79 -2.89 -4.55
C GLN A 19 -7.19 -3.40 -3.17
N TYR A 20 -7.24 -2.47 -2.22
CA TYR A 20 -7.67 -2.75 -0.85
C TYR A 20 -8.85 -1.85 -0.53
N THR A 21 -9.96 -2.46 -0.12
CA THR A 21 -11.20 -1.76 0.20
C THR A 21 -11.44 -1.74 1.71
N ASP A 22 -12.33 -0.86 2.14
CA ASP A 22 -12.70 -0.72 3.55
C ASP A 22 -11.54 -0.34 4.46
N ILE A 23 -10.59 0.40 3.91
CA ILE A 23 -9.46 0.90 4.68
C ILE A 23 -9.90 2.14 5.47
N LYS A 24 -9.63 2.15 6.77
CA LYS A 24 -9.99 3.26 7.65
C LYS A 24 -8.86 4.26 7.83
N MET A 25 -7.61 3.78 7.78
CA MET A 25 -6.46 4.62 8.02
C MET A 25 -5.24 4.07 7.28
N CYS A 26 -4.36 4.97 6.84
CA CYS A 26 -3.05 4.61 6.28
C CYS A 26 -1.98 5.41 7.00
N SER A 27 -0.79 4.82 7.15
CA SER A 27 0.36 5.55 7.66
C SER A 27 1.66 5.05 7.03
N TYR A 28 2.62 5.95 6.88
CA TYR A 28 3.95 5.57 6.44
C TYR A 28 4.74 4.97 7.60
N TYR A 29 5.57 4.01 7.27
CA TYR A 29 6.50 3.40 8.21
C TYR A 29 7.87 3.30 7.53
N PHE A 30 8.91 3.75 8.23
CA PHE A 30 10.27 3.77 7.69
C PHE A 30 11.13 2.82 8.51
N ALA A 31 11.76 1.85 7.85
CA ALA A 31 12.65 0.90 8.50
C ALA A 31 13.69 0.38 7.50
N HIS A 32 14.91 0.20 7.96
CA HIS A 32 16.00 -0.37 7.16
C HIS A 32 16.22 0.32 5.81
N GLY A 33 16.05 1.65 5.78
CA GLY A 33 16.20 2.43 4.56
C GLY A 33 15.06 2.27 3.57
N ARG A 34 13.95 1.64 3.97
CA ARG A 34 12.78 1.41 3.12
C ARG A 34 11.57 2.15 3.64
N THR A 35 10.66 2.44 2.74
CA THR A 35 9.37 3.05 3.06
C THR A 35 8.28 2.02 2.87
N PHE A 36 7.43 1.89 3.88
CA PHE A 36 6.26 1.01 3.84
C PHE A 36 5.00 1.84 4.04
N LEU A 37 3.90 1.38 3.47
CA LEU A 37 2.58 1.95 3.75
C LEU A 37 1.77 0.90 4.51
N LYS A 38 1.37 1.23 5.73
CA LYS A 38 0.52 0.39 6.54
C LYS A 38 -0.93 0.75 6.32
N LEU A 39 -1.76 -0.26 6.11
CA LEU A 39 -3.19 -0.10 5.90
C LEU A 39 -3.94 -0.70 7.08
N TYR A 40 -4.90 0.06 7.59
CA TYR A 40 -5.68 -0.33 8.77
C TYR A 40 -7.15 -0.41 8.42
N LYS A 41 -7.78 -1.52 8.73
CA LYS A 41 -9.23 -1.69 8.59
C LYS A 41 -9.99 -1.21 9.83
N ASN A 42 -9.28 -1.02 10.93
CA ASN A 42 -9.81 -0.49 12.18
C ASN A 42 -9.10 0.82 12.52
N ASN A 43 -9.71 1.62 13.39
CA ASN A 43 -9.10 2.87 13.83
C ASN A 43 -8.01 2.67 14.90
N SER A 44 -7.54 1.46 15.09
CA SER A 44 -6.48 1.15 16.05
C SER A 44 -5.11 1.27 15.38
N GLU A 45 -4.24 2.12 15.93
CA GLU A 45 -2.88 2.30 15.44
C GLU A 45 -1.94 1.16 15.86
N PHE A 46 -2.41 0.26 16.72
CA PHE A 46 -1.55 -0.78 17.28
C PHE A 46 -1.42 -1.99 16.37
N GLN A 47 -2.34 -2.17 15.43
CA GLN A 47 -2.34 -3.36 14.60
C GLN A 47 -2.78 -3.03 13.18
N TYR A 48 -1.85 -3.12 12.24
CA TYR A 48 -2.15 -2.96 10.83
C TYR A 48 -2.64 -4.29 10.24
N ASP A 49 -3.40 -4.19 9.15
CA ASP A 49 -3.89 -5.36 8.41
C ASP A 49 -2.99 -5.69 7.23
N PHE A 50 -2.43 -4.65 6.58
CA PHE A 50 -1.53 -4.82 5.44
C PHE A 50 -0.34 -3.89 5.57
N CYS A 51 0.81 -4.35 5.08
CA CYS A 51 2.02 -3.55 5.03
C CYS A 51 2.63 -3.70 3.63
N ILE A 52 2.69 -2.60 2.90
CA ILE A 52 3.12 -2.59 1.50
C ILE A 52 4.50 -1.94 1.42
N ASP A 53 5.46 -2.68 0.84
CA ASP A 53 6.78 -2.13 0.55
C ASP A 53 6.67 -1.21 -0.67
N MET A 54 6.85 0.08 -0.45
CA MET A 54 6.66 1.10 -1.49
C MET A 54 7.79 1.12 -2.52
N SER A 55 8.89 0.40 -2.30
CA SER A 55 9.99 0.38 -3.27
C SER A 55 9.59 -0.28 -4.60
N ASP A 56 8.62 -1.18 -4.57
CA ASP A 56 8.11 -1.86 -5.75
C ASP A 56 6.88 -1.20 -6.35
N VAL A 57 6.40 -0.13 -5.74
CA VAL A 57 5.19 0.58 -6.17
C VAL A 57 5.57 1.70 -7.14
N LYS A 58 4.95 1.71 -8.31
CA LYS A 58 5.10 2.77 -9.30
C LYS A 58 4.17 3.94 -8.97
N GLU A 59 2.91 3.64 -8.70
CA GLU A 59 1.89 4.65 -8.36
C GLU A 59 0.93 4.07 -7.35
N PHE A 60 0.36 4.93 -6.50
CA PHE A 60 -0.75 4.52 -5.65
C PHE A 60 -1.80 5.63 -5.58
N LEU A 61 -3.05 5.23 -5.37
CA LEU A 61 -4.19 6.13 -5.34
C LEU A 61 -5.05 5.81 -4.11
N ILE A 62 -5.40 6.86 -3.38
CA ILE A 62 -6.32 6.75 -2.24
C ILE A 62 -7.63 7.44 -2.64
N GLU A 63 -8.72 6.68 -2.60
CA GLU A 63 -10.06 7.17 -2.93
C GLU A 63 -10.99 7.03 -1.72
N ASN A 64 -11.68 8.10 -1.42
CA ASN A 64 -12.69 8.09 -0.35
C ASN A 64 -14.06 7.67 -0.86
#